data_db44e4eb81f71156ad2a11b1da0cb36e
#
_entry.id   db44e4eb81f71156ad2a11b1da0cb36e
#
_cell.length_a   1.000
_cell.length_b   1.000
_cell.length_c   1.000
_cell.angle_alpha   90.00
_cell.angle_beta   90.00
_cell.angle_gamma   90.00
#
_symmetry.space_group_name_H-M   'P 1'
#
loop_
_entity.id
_entity.type
_entity.pdbx_description
1 polymer ?
#
loop_
_entity_poly.entity_id
_entity_poly.type
_entity_poly.pdbx_seq_one_letter_code
_entity_poly.pdbx_strand_id
1 'polypeptide(L)'
;MEKNLVCKLVKAMELQKGEVVLLNFWGEDTEIQDLYDFVGAVAAEGAMPMTLLHTNQYERELVENMNGEVPEKWMEQFAIVDTVIDIIEKPAGLPPADLSKEKYPVFGAYLQKLFGAFSKKKKMIQVTMPSDTNAKCVGMEPEAYKERIMKALDIDYAKMKTDCQAKIDSFTGNVRTVRTGKDCVLTLDTTGREWIADAGDGALPCGEVYIAPVEEKSNGKVYFETLSVEEVGVFHDVTVTIENGHLISSTNEEFNAFLKELPENGDVVAELGIGMNPNVTGVLGDSVLDENVIGTFHIAIGMNHLFGGKNVCPIHYDFVATGIVE
;
A
#
# COMPACT_ATOMS: atom_id res chain seq x y z
N MET A 1 -8.13 17.89 5.23
CA MET A 1 -8.79 17.60 3.89
C MET A 1 -10.18 18.25 3.83
N GLU A 2 -10.75 18.48 2.62
CA GLU A 2 -12.14 18.96 2.55
C GLU A 2 -13.12 17.87 2.96
N LYS A 3 -14.09 18.22 3.83
CA LYS A 3 -15.09 17.28 4.37
C LYS A 3 -15.88 16.52 3.30
N ASN A 4 -16.18 17.18 2.16
CA ASN A 4 -16.90 16.55 1.05
C ASN A 4 -16.07 15.42 0.42
N LEU A 5 -14.74 15.57 0.33
CA LEU A 5 -13.86 14.53 -0.17
C LEU A 5 -13.82 13.37 0.82
N VAL A 6 -13.70 13.63 2.13
CA VAL A 6 -13.76 12.57 3.16
C VAL A 6 -15.05 11.75 3.04
N CYS A 7 -16.20 12.41 2.88
CA CYS A 7 -17.48 11.70 2.66
C CYS A 7 -17.46 10.85 1.38
N LYS A 8 -16.84 11.33 0.30
CA LYS A 8 -16.69 10.60 -0.95
C LYS A 8 -15.81 9.35 -0.79
N LEU A 9 -14.68 9.48 -0.06
CA LEU A 9 -13.78 8.37 0.25
C LEU A 9 -14.51 7.31 1.08
N VAL A 10 -15.14 7.70 2.18
CA VAL A 10 -15.84 6.76 3.07
C VAL A 10 -16.99 6.03 2.34
N LYS A 11 -17.68 6.71 1.43
CA LYS A 11 -18.69 6.08 0.58
C LYS A 11 -18.09 5.03 -0.36
N ALA A 12 -16.89 5.27 -0.90
CA ALA A 12 -16.20 4.32 -1.77
C ALA A 12 -15.76 3.04 -1.03
N MET A 13 -15.55 3.15 0.28
CA MET A 13 -15.18 2.02 1.15
C MET A 13 -16.31 0.99 1.34
N GLU A 14 -17.55 1.30 0.95
CA GLU A 14 -18.72 0.39 1.01
C GLU A 14 -18.94 -0.24 2.39
N LEU A 15 -18.88 0.59 3.43
CA LEU A 15 -19.14 0.16 4.79
C LEU A 15 -20.58 -0.32 4.95
N GLN A 16 -20.77 -1.37 5.73
CA GLN A 16 -22.09 -1.92 5.97
C GLN A 16 -22.72 -1.28 7.22
N LYS A 17 -24.04 -1.10 7.15
CA LYS A 17 -24.79 -0.58 8.30
C LYS A 17 -24.63 -1.48 9.52
N GLY A 18 -24.21 -0.89 10.63
CA GLY A 18 -24.00 -1.58 11.90
C GLY A 18 -22.59 -2.17 12.08
N GLU A 19 -21.68 -2.02 11.10
CA GLU A 19 -20.27 -2.35 11.30
C GLU A 19 -19.64 -1.47 12.39
N VAL A 20 -18.73 -2.06 13.14
CA VAL A 20 -17.82 -1.32 14.04
C VAL A 20 -16.54 -1.04 13.27
N VAL A 21 -16.27 0.23 13.00
CA VAL A 21 -15.15 0.69 12.20
C VAL A 21 -14.11 1.35 13.10
N LEU A 22 -12.91 0.77 13.19
CA LEU A 22 -11.80 1.40 13.88
C LEU A 22 -11.15 2.44 12.96
N LEU A 23 -11.21 3.69 13.36
CA LEU A 23 -10.44 4.77 12.78
C LEU A 23 -9.11 4.88 13.52
N ASN A 24 -8.06 4.40 12.88
CA ASN A 24 -6.71 4.32 13.40
C ASN A 24 -5.92 5.51 12.86
N PHE A 25 -5.73 6.54 13.67
CA PHE A 25 -5.20 7.83 13.24
C PHE A 25 -3.70 7.95 13.53
N TRP A 26 -2.91 8.08 12.48
CA TRP A 26 -1.45 8.29 12.49
C TRP A 26 -1.15 9.73 12.07
N GLY A 27 -0.81 10.62 13.00
CA GLY A 27 -0.60 12.03 12.67
C GLY A 27 -0.14 12.87 13.86
N GLU A 28 -0.36 14.16 13.75
CA GLU A 28 -0.11 15.13 14.81
C GLU A 28 -1.43 15.59 15.45
N ASP A 29 -1.35 16.08 16.69
CA ASP A 29 -2.55 16.60 17.38
C ASP A 29 -3.19 17.77 16.64
N THR A 30 -2.43 18.49 15.82
CA THR A 30 -2.91 19.59 14.97
C THR A 30 -3.76 19.13 13.78
N GLU A 31 -3.67 17.88 13.40
CA GLU A 31 -4.37 17.26 12.26
C GLU A 31 -5.63 16.49 12.70
N ILE A 32 -5.93 16.47 13.98
CA ILE A 32 -7.04 15.71 14.58
C ILE A 32 -8.41 16.02 13.97
N GLN A 33 -8.57 17.18 13.30
CA GLN A 33 -9.80 17.53 12.61
C GLN A 33 -10.15 16.57 11.49
N ASP A 34 -9.14 16.04 10.79
CA ASP A 34 -9.35 15.04 9.73
C ASP A 34 -9.96 13.76 10.32
N LEU A 35 -9.47 13.29 11.47
CA LEU A 35 -10.11 12.17 12.18
C LEU A 35 -11.59 12.44 12.48
N TYR A 36 -11.93 13.64 12.95
CA TYR A 36 -13.34 13.99 13.26
C TYR A 36 -14.21 14.02 12.01
N ASP A 37 -13.67 14.42 10.88
CA ASP A 37 -14.39 14.38 9.61
C ASP A 37 -14.66 12.94 9.16
N PHE A 38 -13.69 12.01 9.33
CA PHE A 38 -13.90 10.58 9.11
C PHE A 38 -14.92 9.99 10.09
N VAL A 39 -14.88 10.35 11.38
CA VAL A 39 -15.91 9.93 12.38
C VAL A 39 -17.31 10.32 11.88
N GLY A 40 -17.49 11.56 11.43
CA GLY A 40 -18.76 12.02 10.91
C GLY A 40 -19.22 11.29 9.64
N ALA A 41 -18.29 11.04 8.72
CA ALA A 41 -18.57 10.36 7.46
C ALA A 41 -18.93 8.88 7.67
N VAL A 42 -18.18 8.15 8.51
CA VAL A 42 -18.46 6.74 8.87
C VAL A 42 -19.83 6.61 9.55
N ALA A 43 -20.13 7.49 10.49
CA ALA A 43 -21.44 7.51 11.16
C ALA A 43 -22.60 7.78 10.17
N ALA A 44 -22.38 8.63 9.15
CA ALA A 44 -23.37 8.93 8.12
C ALA A 44 -23.71 7.72 7.23
N GLU A 45 -22.77 6.79 7.02
CA GLU A 45 -23.02 5.52 6.32
C GLU A 45 -23.72 4.48 7.22
N GLY A 46 -23.96 4.81 8.48
CA GLY A 46 -24.67 3.92 9.44
C GLY A 46 -23.77 2.91 10.13
N ALA A 47 -22.47 3.04 10.00
CA ALA A 47 -21.47 2.31 10.76
C ALA A 47 -21.14 3.03 12.09
N MET A 48 -20.53 2.32 13.04
CA MET A 48 -20.17 2.88 14.35
C MET A 48 -18.67 3.09 14.45
N PRO A 49 -18.18 4.34 14.41
CA PRO A 49 -16.76 4.62 14.52
C PRO A 49 -16.24 4.39 15.94
N MET A 50 -15.10 3.73 16.04
CA MET A 50 -14.23 3.62 17.21
C MET A 50 -12.89 4.26 16.85
N THR A 51 -12.23 4.97 17.75
CA THR A 51 -11.01 5.70 17.43
C THR A 51 -9.81 5.19 18.22
N LEU A 52 -8.65 5.12 17.57
CA LEU A 52 -7.35 4.89 18.20
C LEU A 52 -6.37 5.96 17.68
N LEU A 53 -5.63 6.57 18.60
CA LEU A 53 -4.74 7.68 18.29
C LEU A 53 -3.28 7.21 18.32
N HIS A 54 -2.52 7.62 17.30
CA HIS A 54 -1.08 7.46 17.19
C HIS A 54 -0.43 8.82 16.91
N THR A 55 -0.80 9.85 17.71
CA THR A 55 -0.11 11.14 17.63
C THR A 55 1.23 11.07 18.37
N ASN A 56 2.19 11.88 17.96
CA ASN A 56 3.50 11.90 18.61
C ASN A 56 3.41 12.15 20.11
N GLN A 57 2.51 13.05 20.55
CA GLN A 57 2.31 13.33 21.97
C GLN A 57 1.69 12.13 22.69
N TYR A 58 0.60 11.57 22.16
CA TYR A 58 -0.10 10.45 22.78
C TYR A 58 0.79 9.20 22.91
N GLU A 59 1.43 8.80 21.82
CA GLU A 59 2.30 7.61 21.82
C GLU A 59 3.52 7.78 22.72
N ARG A 60 4.15 8.98 22.72
CA ARG A 60 5.26 9.26 23.62
C ARG A 60 4.83 9.13 25.08
N GLU A 61 3.75 9.79 25.49
CA GLU A 61 3.26 9.70 26.86
C GLU A 61 2.90 8.26 27.26
N LEU A 62 2.29 7.51 26.34
CA LEU A 62 1.95 6.11 26.57
C LEU A 62 3.22 5.26 26.77
N VAL A 63 4.13 5.30 25.79
CA VAL A 63 5.27 4.37 25.73
C VAL A 63 6.34 4.71 26.76
N GLU A 64 6.64 5.99 27.01
CA GLU A 64 7.60 6.39 28.05
C GLU A 64 7.17 5.93 29.44
N ASN A 65 5.86 5.98 29.72
CA ASN A 65 5.31 5.62 31.02
C ASN A 65 4.83 4.17 31.10
N MET A 66 4.81 3.43 30.01
CA MET A 66 4.38 2.03 30.01
C MET A 66 5.38 1.15 30.75
N ASN A 67 4.88 0.42 31.76
CA ASN A 67 5.62 -0.55 32.54
C ASN A 67 5.06 -1.95 32.23
N GLY A 68 5.83 -2.75 31.51
CA GLY A 68 5.43 -4.10 31.13
C GLY A 68 4.77 -4.18 29.74
N GLU A 69 4.20 -5.33 29.47
CA GLU A 69 3.55 -5.63 28.19
C GLU A 69 2.14 -5.07 28.10
N VAL A 70 1.66 -4.87 26.88
CA VAL A 70 0.25 -4.54 26.62
C VAL A 70 -0.65 -5.66 27.16
N PRO A 71 -1.59 -5.35 28.07
CA PRO A 71 -2.49 -6.36 28.62
C PRO A 71 -3.38 -7.00 27.56
N GLU A 72 -3.53 -8.32 27.59
CA GLU A 72 -4.43 -9.03 26.67
C GLU A 72 -5.88 -8.48 26.74
N LYS A 73 -6.35 -8.17 27.94
CA LYS A 73 -7.67 -7.54 28.15
C LYS A 73 -7.84 -6.23 27.35
N TRP A 74 -6.77 -5.46 27.15
CA TRP A 74 -6.83 -4.24 26.33
C TRP A 74 -6.97 -4.60 24.85
N MET A 75 -6.33 -5.70 24.41
CA MET A 75 -6.43 -6.19 23.04
C MET A 75 -7.84 -6.75 22.71
N GLU A 76 -8.55 -7.30 23.71
CA GLU A 76 -9.90 -7.86 23.54
C GLU A 76 -10.91 -6.84 22.99
N GLN A 77 -10.73 -5.54 23.22
CA GLN A 77 -11.61 -4.50 22.70
C GLN A 77 -11.65 -4.48 21.16
N PHE A 78 -10.60 -4.91 20.50
CA PHE A 78 -10.56 -4.96 19.04
C PHE A 78 -11.31 -6.18 18.46
N ALA A 79 -11.76 -7.11 19.29
CA ALA A 79 -12.52 -8.27 18.83
C ALA A 79 -13.85 -7.88 18.14
N ILE A 80 -14.45 -6.78 18.57
CA ILE A 80 -15.73 -6.27 18.02
C ILE A 80 -15.54 -5.47 16.72
N VAL A 81 -14.33 -5.12 16.34
CA VAL A 81 -14.03 -4.33 15.15
C VAL A 81 -14.19 -5.20 13.89
N ASP A 82 -14.97 -4.75 12.94
CA ASP A 82 -15.17 -5.39 11.63
C ASP A 82 -14.16 -4.88 10.60
N THR A 83 -14.02 -3.55 10.50
CA THR A 83 -13.18 -2.85 9.52
C THR A 83 -12.21 -1.92 10.23
N VAL A 84 -10.97 -1.87 9.75
CA VAL A 84 -9.96 -0.87 10.18
C VAL A 84 -9.74 0.11 9.05
N ILE A 85 -9.73 1.39 9.37
CA ILE A 85 -9.34 2.48 8.47
C ILE A 85 -8.15 3.18 9.09
N ASP A 86 -6.97 3.03 8.48
CA ASP A 86 -5.79 3.81 8.81
C ASP A 86 -5.88 5.18 8.13
N ILE A 87 -5.86 6.25 8.92
CA ILE A 87 -5.78 7.63 8.45
C ILE A 87 -4.32 8.07 8.63
N ILE A 88 -3.58 8.14 7.53
CA ILE A 88 -2.12 8.22 7.52
C ILE A 88 -1.66 9.65 7.19
N GLU A 89 -1.53 10.51 8.20
CA GLU A 89 -0.89 11.84 8.10
C GLU A 89 0.62 11.76 8.30
N LYS A 90 1.10 10.66 8.89
CA LYS A 90 2.50 10.26 8.98
C LYS A 90 2.61 8.75 8.76
N PRO A 91 3.72 8.23 8.23
CA PRO A 91 3.89 6.78 8.06
C PRO A 91 3.57 6.01 9.34
N ALA A 92 2.75 4.98 9.20
CA ALA A 92 2.33 4.13 10.31
C ALA A 92 3.54 3.40 10.91
N GLY A 93 3.59 3.36 12.24
CA GLY A 93 4.65 2.65 12.95
C GLY A 93 5.96 3.39 13.12
N LEU A 94 6.08 4.64 12.64
CA LEU A 94 7.21 5.47 13.01
C LEU A 94 7.19 5.78 14.50
N PRO A 95 8.35 5.62 15.21
CA PRO A 95 8.42 6.00 16.61
C PRO A 95 8.09 7.48 16.80
N PRO A 96 7.41 7.85 17.89
CA PRO A 96 7.17 9.25 18.22
C PRO A 96 8.46 10.04 18.27
N ALA A 97 8.40 11.30 17.83
CA ALA A 97 9.53 12.22 18.00
C ALA A 97 9.93 12.31 19.48
N ASP A 98 11.23 12.33 19.74
CA ASP A 98 11.83 12.41 21.08
C ASP A 98 11.54 11.20 22.01
N LEU A 99 11.05 10.07 21.48
CA LEU A 99 10.97 8.83 22.25
C LEU A 99 12.39 8.37 22.64
N SER A 100 12.56 8.02 23.93
CA SER A 100 13.85 7.52 24.40
C SER A 100 14.20 6.18 23.72
N LYS A 101 15.48 6.01 23.31
CA LYS A 101 15.92 4.80 22.58
C LYS A 101 15.69 3.51 23.36
N GLU A 102 15.70 3.58 24.67
CA GLU A 102 15.44 2.45 25.59
C GLU A 102 14.00 1.94 25.48
N LYS A 103 13.09 2.79 24.98
CA LYS A 103 11.67 2.47 24.78
C LYS A 103 11.33 1.93 23.38
N TYR A 104 12.26 1.95 22.43
CA TYR A 104 12.01 1.41 21.07
C TYR A 104 11.56 -0.06 21.08
N PRO A 105 12.15 -0.98 21.90
CA PRO A 105 11.64 -2.35 21.98
C PRO A 105 10.21 -2.45 22.52
N VAL A 106 9.85 -1.56 23.47
CA VAL A 106 8.50 -1.48 24.04
C VAL A 106 7.50 -1.01 22.99
N PHE A 107 7.85 0.02 22.22
CA PHE A 107 7.05 0.53 21.11
C PHE A 107 6.86 -0.55 20.03
N GLY A 108 7.94 -1.22 19.61
CA GLY A 108 7.85 -2.31 18.63
C GLY A 108 6.95 -3.46 19.09
N ALA A 109 7.05 -3.87 20.36
CA ALA A 109 6.16 -4.91 20.92
C ALA A 109 4.69 -4.46 20.97
N TYR A 110 4.43 -3.19 21.28
CA TYR A 110 3.09 -2.60 21.24
C TYR A 110 2.50 -2.65 19.84
N LEU A 111 3.24 -2.18 18.82
CA LEU A 111 2.80 -2.19 17.42
C LEU A 111 2.59 -3.61 16.89
N GLN A 112 3.49 -4.55 17.23
CA GLN A 112 3.36 -5.95 16.79
C GLN A 112 2.03 -6.56 17.26
N LYS A 113 1.63 -6.29 18.52
CA LYS A 113 0.33 -6.75 19.04
C LYS A 113 -0.84 -6.11 18.28
N LEU A 114 -0.79 -4.80 18.04
CA LEU A 114 -1.82 -4.07 17.32
C LEU A 114 -1.98 -4.60 15.88
N PHE A 115 -0.92 -4.61 15.11
CA PHE A 115 -0.96 -5.09 13.72
C PHE A 115 -1.37 -6.56 13.64
N GLY A 116 -0.94 -7.39 14.59
CA GLY A 116 -1.40 -8.77 14.70
C GLY A 116 -2.89 -8.94 15.03
N ALA A 117 -3.53 -7.93 15.63
CA ALA A 117 -4.98 -7.90 15.82
C ALA A 117 -5.71 -7.39 14.57
N PHE A 118 -5.14 -6.39 13.89
CA PHE A 118 -5.77 -5.74 12.72
C PHE A 118 -5.68 -6.61 11.47
N SER A 119 -4.57 -7.31 11.23
CA SER A 119 -4.40 -8.21 10.07
C SER A 119 -5.43 -9.36 9.99
N LYS A 120 -6.17 -9.60 11.08
CA LYS A 120 -7.24 -10.61 11.14
C LYS A 120 -8.63 -10.05 10.82
N LYS A 121 -8.74 -8.77 10.52
CA LYS A 121 -10.02 -8.12 10.23
C LYS A 121 -10.48 -8.39 8.81
N LYS A 122 -11.77 -8.30 8.59
CA LYS A 122 -12.38 -8.56 7.27
C LYS A 122 -11.90 -7.58 6.21
N LYS A 123 -11.71 -6.32 6.62
CA LYS A 123 -11.30 -5.22 5.75
C LYS A 123 -10.31 -4.34 6.50
N MET A 124 -9.25 -4.00 5.80
CA MET A 124 -8.26 -3.01 6.23
C MET A 124 -8.07 -2.01 5.10
N ILE A 125 -8.33 -0.76 5.38
CA ILE A 125 -8.28 0.34 4.42
C ILE A 125 -7.22 1.32 4.89
N GLN A 126 -6.37 1.77 3.98
CA GLN A 126 -5.34 2.75 4.27
C GLN A 126 -5.59 4.03 3.47
N VAL A 127 -5.68 5.15 4.15
CA VAL A 127 -5.88 6.46 3.50
C VAL A 127 -4.63 7.30 3.71
N THR A 128 -3.82 7.44 2.66
CA THR A 128 -2.67 8.34 2.66
C THR A 128 -3.16 9.78 2.52
N MET A 129 -2.86 10.56 3.56
CA MET A 129 -3.34 11.93 3.67
C MET A 129 -2.36 12.92 3.04
N PRO A 130 -2.86 14.07 2.52
CA PRO A 130 -2.04 15.10 1.89
C PRO A 130 -1.30 15.96 2.94
N SER A 131 -0.41 15.35 3.72
CA SER A 131 0.30 15.99 4.83
C SER A 131 1.71 16.46 4.46
N ASP A 132 2.24 17.43 5.23
CA ASP A 132 3.63 17.86 5.11
C ASP A 132 4.60 16.75 5.49
N THR A 133 4.22 15.91 6.45
CA THR A 133 5.04 14.79 6.90
C THR A 133 5.20 13.74 5.81
N ASN A 134 4.11 13.34 5.16
CA ASN A 134 4.18 12.41 4.04
C ASN A 134 4.98 12.98 2.86
N ALA A 135 4.77 14.26 2.52
CA ALA A 135 5.55 14.95 1.49
C ALA A 135 7.06 14.87 1.76
N LYS A 136 7.45 15.11 3.01
CA LYS A 136 8.85 15.04 3.44
C LYS A 136 9.42 13.63 3.35
N CYS A 137 8.63 12.61 3.67
CA CYS A 137 9.07 11.21 3.60
C CYS A 137 9.41 10.79 2.16
N VAL A 138 8.64 11.25 1.17
CA VAL A 138 8.88 10.97 -0.26
C VAL A 138 9.78 12.02 -0.94
N GLY A 139 10.33 12.98 -0.18
CA GLY A 139 11.26 13.99 -0.70
C GLY A 139 10.61 15.02 -1.63
N MET A 140 9.30 15.24 -1.54
CA MET A 140 8.55 16.21 -2.34
C MET A 140 8.31 17.52 -1.60
N GLU A 141 8.15 18.60 -2.38
CA GLU A 141 7.66 19.87 -1.83
C GLU A 141 6.20 19.71 -1.34
N PRO A 142 5.85 20.18 -0.13
CA PRO A 142 4.56 19.91 0.51
C PRO A 142 3.34 20.28 -0.34
N GLU A 143 3.33 21.45 -0.96
CA GLU A 143 2.19 21.90 -1.77
C GLU A 143 2.03 21.04 -3.06
N ALA A 144 3.13 20.65 -3.68
CA ALA A 144 3.10 19.76 -4.86
C ALA A 144 2.60 18.36 -4.49
N TYR A 145 3.01 17.83 -3.36
CA TYR A 145 2.55 16.56 -2.84
C TYR A 145 1.05 16.59 -2.52
N LYS A 146 0.60 17.61 -1.76
CA LYS A 146 -0.82 17.81 -1.42
C LYS A 146 -1.71 17.88 -2.65
N GLU A 147 -1.32 18.69 -3.64
CA GLU A 147 -2.07 18.79 -4.89
C GLU A 147 -2.18 17.43 -5.59
N ARG A 148 -1.12 16.65 -5.60
CA ARG A 148 -1.07 15.35 -6.24
C ARG A 148 -1.95 14.32 -5.53
N ILE A 149 -1.83 14.18 -4.19
CA ILE A 149 -2.66 13.29 -3.38
C ILE A 149 -4.13 13.68 -3.49
N MET A 150 -4.46 14.97 -3.37
CA MET A 150 -5.83 15.44 -3.49
C MET A 150 -6.45 15.12 -4.86
N LYS A 151 -5.70 15.28 -5.94
CA LYS A 151 -6.16 14.88 -7.29
C LYS A 151 -6.36 13.38 -7.41
N ALA A 152 -5.43 12.59 -6.88
CA ALA A 152 -5.49 11.14 -6.91
C ALA A 152 -6.69 10.58 -6.12
N LEU A 153 -7.03 11.22 -5.00
CA LEU A 153 -8.18 10.88 -4.17
C LEU A 153 -9.52 11.34 -4.77
N ASP A 154 -9.55 12.43 -5.56
CA ASP A 154 -10.79 13.00 -6.09
C ASP A 154 -11.19 12.40 -7.45
N ILE A 155 -11.49 11.11 -7.47
CA ILE A 155 -11.91 10.34 -8.66
C ILE A 155 -13.37 9.88 -8.56
N ASP A 156 -13.96 9.48 -9.67
CA ASP A 156 -15.24 8.77 -9.69
C ASP A 156 -15.03 7.27 -9.37
N TYR A 157 -15.22 6.90 -8.11
CA TYR A 157 -15.00 5.53 -7.62
C TYR A 157 -15.92 4.50 -8.26
N ALA A 158 -17.16 4.86 -8.61
CA ALA A 158 -18.08 3.95 -9.31
C ALA A 158 -17.59 3.67 -10.72
N LYS A 159 -17.09 4.71 -11.39
CA LYS A 159 -16.45 4.54 -12.70
C LYS A 159 -15.16 3.74 -12.59
N MET A 160 -14.33 4.01 -11.59
CA MET A 160 -13.09 3.26 -11.34
C MET A 160 -13.37 1.77 -11.20
N LYS A 161 -14.33 1.36 -10.37
CA LYS A 161 -14.75 -0.05 -10.24
C LYS A 161 -15.12 -0.66 -11.59
N THR A 162 -15.90 0.07 -12.39
CA THR A 162 -16.32 -0.39 -13.71
C THR A 162 -15.13 -0.55 -14.65
N ASP A 163 -14.21 0.41 -14.67
CA ASP A 163 -13.02 0.39 -15.51
C ASP A 163 -12.05 -0.73 -15.10
N CYS A 164 -11.83 -0.93 -13.80
CA CYS A 164 -11.03 -2.03 -13.28
C CYS A 164 -11.63 -3.40 -13.66
N GLN A 165 -12.94 -3.59 -13.50
CA GLN A 165 -13.60 -4.83 -13.90
C GLN A 165 -13.49 -5.06 -15.41
N ALA A 166 -13.69 -4.02 -16.22
CA ALA A 166 -13.53 -4.12 -17.68
C ALA A 166 -12.10 -4.48 -18.08
N LYS A 167 -11.09 -3.97 -17.35
CA LYS A 167 -9.69 -4.33 -17.56
C LYS A 167 -9.45 -5.79 -17.23
N ILE A 168 -9.94 -6.28 -16.10
CA ILE A 168 -9.87 -7.70 -15.69
C ILE A 168 -10.52 -8.60 -16.76
N ASP A 169 -11.72 -8.25 -17.20
CA ASP A 169 -12.48 -9.02 -18.18
C ASP A 169 -11.81 -9.05 -19.57
N SER A 170 -10.92 -8.10 -19.86
CA SER A 170 -10.15 -8.07 -21.10
C SER A 170 -9.07 -9.15 -21.19
N PHE A 171 -8.64 -9.70 -20.06
CA PHE A 171 -7.63 -10.74 -20.04
C PHE A 171 -8.24 -12.12 -20.33
N THR A 172 -7.60 -12.86 -21.23
CA THR A 172 -8.01 -14.22 -21.60
C THR A 172 -6.89 -15.21 -21.32
N GLY A 173 -7.25 -16.42 -20.91
CA GLY A 173 -6.27 -17.45 -20.56
C GLY A 173 -5.51 -17.16 -19.25
N ASN A 174 -4.51 -17.99 -18.95
CA ASN A 174 -3.81 -17.97 -17.67
C ASN A 174 -2.33 -17.54 -17.76
N VAL A 175 -1.89 -17.08 -18.91
CA VAL A 175 -0.53 -16.58 -19.12
C VAL A 175 -0.60 -15.11 -19.46
N ARG A 176 0.19 -14.33 -18.73
CA ARG A 176 0.38 -12.90 -19.02
C ARG A 176 1.73 -12.71 -19.69
N THR A 177 1.73 -11.85 -20.71
CA THR A 177 2.97 -11.46 -21.40
C THR A 177 3.13 -9.95 -21.22
N VAL A 178 4.24 -9.55 -20.62
CA VAL A 178 4.63 -8.15 -20.43
C VAL A 178 5.73 -7.83 -21.43
N ARG A 179 5.54 -6.77 -22.22
CA ARG A 179 6.51 -6.27 -23.20
C ARG A 179 6.95 -4.87 -22.82
N THR A 180 8.25 -4.69 -22.66
CA THR A 180 8.84 -3.41 -22.30
C THR A 180 9.90 -2.97 -23.31
N GLY A 181 10.54 -1.84 -23.08
CA GLY A 181 11.65 -1.36 -23.91
C GLY A 181 12.77 -2.39 -24.10
N LYS A 182 13.68 -2.13 -25.05
CA LYS A 182 14.83 -2.99 -25.37
C LYS A 182 14.45 -4.45 -25.72
N ASP A 183 13.28 -4.62 -26.35
CA ASP A 183 12.73 -5.93 -26.75
C ASP A 183 12.61 -6.93 -25.56
N CYS A 184 12.50 -6.41 -24.35
CA CYS A 184 12.33 -7.24 -23.15
C CYS A 184 10.91 -7.82 -23.08
N VAL A 185 10.82 -9.09 -22.77
CA VAL A 185 9.57 -9.84 -22.60
C VAL A 185 9.62 -10.64 -21.32
N LEU A 186 8.60 -10.50 -20.50
CA LEU A 186 8.35 -11.32 -19.32
C LEU A 186 7.07 -12.11 -19.52
N THR A 187 7.10 -13.40 -19.17
CA THR A 187 5.92 -14.28 -19.16
C THR A 187 5.64 -14.71 -17.74
N LEU A 188 4.37 -14.59 -17.32
CA LEU A 188 3.90 -14.96 -16.00
C LEU A 188 2.73 -15.95 -16.12
N ASP A 189 2.75 -17.02 -15.35
CA ASP A 189 1.63 -17.97 -15.23
C ASP A 189 0.72 -17.50 -14.07
N THR A 190 -0.56 -17.30 -14.36
CA THR A 190 -1.58 -16.92 -13.38
C THR A 190 -2.63 -18.01 -13.18
N THR A 191 -2.30 -19.27 -13.49
CA THR A 191 -3.23 -20.40 -13.37
C THR A 191 -3.73 -20.58 -11.94
N GLY A 192 -5.05 -20.52 -11.77
CA GLY A 192 -5.69 -20.69 -10.47
C GLY A 192 -5.56 -19.48 -9.54
N ARG A 193 -5.18 -18.35 -10.10
CA ARG A 193 -5.13 -17.05 -9.40
C ARG A 193 -6.29 -16.16 -9.84
N GLU A 194 -6.68 -15.26 -8.98
CA GLU A 194 -7.78 -14.32 -9.23
C GLU A 194 -7.23 -12.90 -9.31
N TRP A 195 -7.73 -12.11 -10.26
CA TRP A 195 -7.47 -10.69 -10.33
C TRP A 195 -8.21 -9.97 -9.21
N ILE A 196 -7.54 -9.00 -8.64
CA ILE A 196 -8.11 -8.12 -7.60
C ILE A 196 -8.16 -6.71 -8.19
N ALA A 197 -9.21 -5.98 -7.88
CA ALA A 197 -9.33 -4.56 -8.20
C ALA A 197 -9.24 -3.76 -6.90
N ASP A 198 -8.28 -2.85 -6.78
CA ASP A 198 -8.31 -1.81 -5.75
C ASP A 198 -8.96 -0.55 -6.32
N ALA A 199 -10.19 -0.33 -5.93
CA ALA A 199 -11.03 0.75 -6.43
C ALA A 199 -11.77 1.49 -5.32
N GLY A 200 -11.16 1.56 -4.12
CA GLY A 200 -11.65 2.34 -2.98
C GLY A 200 -11.88 1.57 -1.70
N ASP A 201 -11.58 0.27 -1.64
CA ASP A 201 -11.78 -0.58 -0.47
C ASP A 201 -10.49 -1.25 0.05
N GLY A 202 -9.34 -0.84 -0.46
CA GLY A 202 -7.99 -1.18 -0.04
C GLY A 202 -7.16 0.05 0.31
N ALA A 203 -6.19 0.41 -0.52
CA ALA A 203 -5.42 1.64 -0.38
C ALA A 203 -6.15 2.86 -0.98
N LEU A 204 -5.88 4.05 -0.47
CA LEU A 204 -6.35 5.33 -0.99
C LEU A 204 -5.21 6.35 -0.90
N PRO A 205 -4.78 6.98 -2.00
CA PRO A 205 -5.32 6.87 -3.36
C PRO A 205 -5.26 5.45 -3.90
N CYS A 206 -6.20 5.09 -4.76
CA CYS A 206 -6.34 3.78 -5.38
C CYS A 206 -6.49 3.89 -6.89
N GLY A 207 -6.55 2.77 -7.53
CA GLY A 207 -6.83 2.62 -8.93
C GLY A 207 -5.83 1.70 -9.58
N GLU A 208 -6.00 0.41 -9.34
CA GLU A 208 -5.22 -0.63 -9.96
C GLU A 208 -6.00 -1.93 -10.09
N VAL A 209 -5.50 -2.81 -10.93
CA VAL A 209 -5.88 -4.21 -10.95
C VAL A 209 -4.62 -5.05 -10.86
N TYR A 210 -4.60 -6.02 -9.98
CA TYR A 210 -3.40 -6.81 -9.73
C TYR A 210 -3.69 -8.30 -9.54
N ILE A 211 -2.65 -9.12 -9.70
CA ILE A 211 -2.73 -10.57 -9.57
C ILE A 211 -1.40 -11.13 -9.08
N ALA A 212 -1.45 -12.08 -8.13
CA ALA A 212 -0.29 -12.86 -7.75
C ALA A 212 0.01 -13.93 -8.82
N PRO A 213 1.17 -13.91 -9.50
CA PRO A 213 1.58 -14.99 -10.38
C PRO A 213 1.85 -16.28 -9.61
N VAL A 214 1.94 -17.41 -10.31
CA VAL A 214 2.44 -18.65 -9.73
C VAL A 214 3.95 -18.51 -9.51
N GLU A 215 4.40 -18.62 -8.28
CA GLU A 215 5.70 -18.16 -7.77
C GLU A 215 6.91 -18.68 -8.57
N GLU A 216 6.85 -19.93 -9.05
CA GLU A 216 8.00 -20.57 -9.75
C GLU A 216 7.88 -20.51 -11.29
N LYS A 217 6.93 -19.74 -11.83
CA LYS A 217 6.58 -19.83 -13.26
C LYS A 217 6.70 -18.52 -14.05
N SER A 218 7.33 -17.52 -13.47
CA SER A 218 7.64 -16.28 -14.19
C SER A 218 9.03 -16.38 -14.81
N ASN A 219 9.15 -16.04 -16.11
CA ASN A 219 10.42 -16.11 -16.82
C ASN A 219 10.54 -15.01 -17.86
N GLY A 220 11.72 -14.39 -17.95
CA GLY A 220 12.02 -13.38 -18.96
C GLY A 220 12.77 -12.18 -18.43
N LYS A 221 12.51 -11.02 -19.07
CA LYS A 221 13.18 -9.77 -18.73
C LYS A 221 12.19 -8.62 -18.71
N VAL A 222 12.43 -7.64 -17.85
CA VAL A 222 11.72 -6.37 -17.80
C VAL A 222 12.73 -5.24 -17.88
N TYR A 223 12.44 -4.26 -18.73
CA TYR A 223 13.21 -3.02 -18.83
C TYR A 223 12.50 -1.91 -18.08
N PHE A 224 13.23 -1.19 -17.26
CA PHE A 224 12.81 0.00 -16.54
C PHE A 224 13.65 1.19 -17.01
N GLU A 225 12.98 2.22 -17.53
CA GLU A 225 13.64 3.49 -17.81
C GLU A 225 14.08 4.16 -16.50
N THR A 226 13.21 4.09 -15.50
CA THR A 226 13.46 4.48 -14.12
C THR A 226 12.91 3.39 -13.21
N LEU A 227 13.76 2.89 -12.33
CA LEU A 227 13.43 1.90 -11.31
C LEU A 227 13.62 2.56 -9.94
N SER A 228 12.54 2.85 -9.26
CA SER A 228 12.55 3.36 -7.91
C SER A 228 12.41 2.22 -6.91
N VAL A 229 13.23 2.23 -5.88
CA VAL A 229 13.16 1.28 -4.77
C VAL A 229 13.14 2.09 -3.48
N GLU A 230 12.05 2.01 -2.75
CA GLU A 230 11.84 2.75 -1.51
C GLU A 230 13.00 2.51 -0.52
N GLU A 231 13.47 3.57 0.14
CA GLU A 231 14.61 3.56 1.07
C GLU A 231 15.98 3.16 0.48
N VAL A 232 16.04 2.73 -0.80
CA VAL A 232 17.28 2.29 -1.44
C VAL A 232 17.77 3.33 -2.45
N GLY A 233 16.91 3.74 -3.39
CA GLY A 233 17.29 4.75 -4.38
C GLY A 233 16.58 4.61 -5.72
N VAL A 234 16.96 5.47 -6.65
CA VAL A 234 16.43 5.52 -8.01
C VAL A 234 17.51 5.11 -8.99
N PHE A 235 17.22 4.13 -9.82
CA PHE A 235 18.11 3.58 -10.84
C PHE A 235 17.56 3.85 -12.23
N HIS A 236 18.43 4.12 -13.19
CA HIS A 236 18.01 4.40 -14.56
C HIS A 236 18.54 3.37 -15.54
N ASP A 237 17.76 3.14 -16.61
CA ASP A 237 18.15 2.27 -17.73
C ASP A 237 18.45 0.82 -17.29
N VAL A 238 17.60 0.28 -16.41
CA VAL A 238 17.81 -1.03 -15.78
C VAL A 238 17.01 -2.10 -16.51
N THR A 239 17.69 -3.21 -16.85
CA THR A 239 17.00 -4.45 -17.27
C THR A 239 17.18 -5.50 -16.18
N VAL A 240 16.07 -6.02 -15.67
CA VAL A 240 16.06 -7.14 -14.71
C VAL A 240 15.82 -8.45 -15.44
N THR A 241 16.39 -9.53 -14.91
CA THR A 241 16.22 -10.89 -15.39
C THR A 241 15.49 -11.72 -14.34
N ILE A 242 14.43 -12.40 -14.78
CA ILE A 242 13.59 -13.24 -13.94
C ILE A 242 13.66 -14.65 -14.47
N GLU A 243 13.99 -15.62 -13.61
CA GLU A 243 14.04 -17.05 -13.93
C GLU A 243 13.33 -17.86 -12.85
N ASN A 244 12.40 -18.72 -13.27
CA ASN A 244 11.63 -19.59 -12.39
C ASN A 244 10.97 -18.82 -11.23
N GLY A 245 10.45 -17.62 -11.53
CA GLY A 245 9.76 -16.77 -10.57
C GLY A 245 10.67 -15.95 -9.66
N HIS A 246 11.98 -16.01 -9.81
CA HIS A 246 12.94 -15.26 -9.01
C HIS A 246 13.59 -14.15 -9.84
N LEU A 247 13.71 -12.95 -9.28
CA LEU A 247 14.48 -11.86 -9.83
C LEU A 247 15.95 -12.11 -9.51
N ILE A 248 16.70 -12.66 -10.49
CA ILE A 248 18.05 -13.21 -10.26
C ILE A 248 19.17 -12.22 -10.50
N SER A 249 18.95 -11.19 -11.32
CA SER A 249 19.99 -10.21 -11.67
C SER A 249 19.43 -9.01 -12.41
N SER A 250 20.23 -7.96 -12.49
CA SER A 250 19.96 -6.80 -13.33
C SER A 250 21.22 -6.29 -14.04
N THR A 251 21.06 -5.33 -14.94
CA THR A 251 22.15 -4.59 -15.59
C THR A 251 22.80 -3.53 -14.70
N ASN A 252 22.29 -3.29 -13.48
CA ASN A 252 22.78 -2.30 -12.54
C ASN A 252 23.45 -2.98 -11.33
N GLU A 253 24.71 -2.63 -11.03
CA GLU A 253 25.48 -3.26 -9.96
C GLU A 253 24.97 -2.91 -8.55
N GLU A 254 24.49 -1.67 -8.34
CA GLU A 254 23.95 -1.23 -7.04
C GLU A 254 22.61 -1.93 -6.76
N PHE A 255 21.75 -2.03 -7.75
CA PHE A 255 20.51 -2.81 -7.63
C PHE A 255 20.81 -4.30 -7.41
N ASN A 256 21.84 -4.87 -8.04
CA ASN A 256 22.27 -6.24 -7.76
C ASN A 256 22.82 -6.41 -6.34
N ALA A 257 23.40 -5.36 -5.73
CA ALA A 257 23.80 -5.39 -4.34
C ALA A 257 22.59 -5.41 -3.41
N PHE A 258 21.59 -4.58 -3.68
CA PHE A 258 20.31 -4.63 -2.96
C PHE A 258 19.64 -6.01 -3.01
N LEU A 259 19.59 -6.66 -4.19
CA LEU A 259 19.01 -8.01 -4.32
C LEU A 259 19.66 -9.05 -3.40
N LYS A 260 20.96 -8.91 -3.11
CA LYS A 260 21.69 -9.84 -2.23
C LYS A 260 21.38 -9.65 -0.74
N GLU A 261 20.83 -8.50 -0.38
CA GLU A 261 20.45 -8.16 1.00
C GLU A 261 18.99 -8.49 1.32
N LEU A 262 18.23 -8.93 0.31
CA LEU A 262 16.84 -9.33 0.50
C LEU A 262 16.73 -10.49 1.49
N PRO A 263 15.67 -10.53 2.30
CA PRO A 263 15.38 -11.68 3.16
C PRO A 263 15.06 -12.93 2.32
N GLU A 264 15.01 -14.07 2.98
CA GLU A 264 14.62 -15.34 2.33
C GLU A 264 13.28 -15.17 1.59
N ASN A 265 13.24 -15.61 0.32
CA ASN A 265 12.12 -15.46 -0.62
C ASN A 265 11.76 -13.98 -0.95
N GLY A 266 12.62 -13.02 -0.66
CA GLY A 266 12.39 -11.62 -0.99
C GLY A 266 12.51 -11.30 -2.48
N ASP A 267 13.15 -12.15 -3.26
CA ASP A 267 13.37 -12.03 -4.70
C ASP A 267 12.27 -12.70 -5.56
N VAL A 268 11.29 -13.33 -4.90
CA VAL A 268 10.16 -13.99 -5.59
C VAL A 268 9.25 -12.94 -6.22
N VAL A 269 8.92 -13.12 -7.50
CA VAL A 269 7.92 -12.30 -8.19
C VAL A 269 6.55 -12.52 -7.55
N ALA A 270 6.09 -11.51 -6.87
CA ALA A 270 4.91 -11.54 -6.02
C ALA A 270 3.65 -11.09 -6.74
N GLU A 271 3.78 -10.13 -7.66
CA GLU A 271 2.65 -9.43 -8.23
C GLU A 271 2.90 -8.97 -9.67
N LEU A 272 1.83 -8.91 -10.43
CA LEU A 272 1.67 -8.11 -11.63
C LEU A 272 0.48 -7.18 -11.40
N GLY A 273 0.72 -5.88 -11.36
CA GLY A 273 -0.33 -4.86 -11.23
C GLY A 273 -0.38 -3.92 -12.44
N ILE A 274 -1.49 -3.22 -12.61
CA ILE A 274 -1.73 -2.27 -13.69
C ILE A 274 -2.41 -1.04 -13.13
N GLY A 275 -1.77 0.12 -13.27
CA GLY A 275 -2.28 1.39 -12.82
C GLY A 275 -3.49 1.87 -13.65
N MET A 276 -4.53 2.28 -12.96
CA MET A 276 -5.84 2.64 -13.52
C MET A 276 -6.34 4.02 -13.09
N ASN A 277 -5.66 4.73 -12.16
CA ASN A 277 -6.13 6.03 -11.67
C ASN A 277 -5.95 7.12 -12.73
N PRO A 278 -7.05 7.72 -13.23
CA PRO A 278 -6.97 8.68 -14.33
C PRO A 278 -6.29 10.00 -13.94
N ASN A 279 -6.18 10.27 -12.64
CA ASN A 279 -5.62 11.51 -12.11
C ASN A 279 -4.15 11.35 -11.65
N VAL A 280 -3.61 10.13 -11.66
CA VAL A 280 -2.21 9.88 -11.35
C VAL A 280 -1.42 9.71 -12.64
N THR A 281 -0.46 10.63 -12.86
CA THR A 281 0.36 10.66 -14.07
C THR A 281 1.83 10.85 -13.72
N GLY A 282 2.70 10.06 -14.35
CA GLY A 282 4.16 10.11 -14.15
C GLY A 282 4.62 9.43 -12.86
N VAL A 283 5.65 8.63 -12.99
CA VAL A 283 6.32 7.93 -11.89
C VAL A 283 7.27 8.88 -11.19
N LEU A 284 7.20 9.01 -9.87
CA LEU A 284 8.01 9.95 -9.08
C LEU A 284 8.80 9.31 -7.93
N GLY A 285 8.66 8.00 -7.72
CA GLY A 285 9.31 7.29 -6.63
C GLY A 285 8.50 7.27 -5.32
N ASP A 286 7.20 7.57 -5.40
CA ASP A 286 6.23 7.39 -4.32
C ASP A 286 5.43 6.11 -4.62
N SER A 287 5.73 5.01 -3.94
CA SER A 287 5.12 3.70 -4.20
C SER A 287 3.61 3.75 -4.17
N VAL A 288 3.03 4.43 -3.18
CA VAL A 288 1.56 4.58 -2.99
C VAL A 288 0.87 5.23 -4.20
N LEU A 289 1.56 6.13 -4.90
CA LEU A 289 1.02 6.78 -6.10
C LEU A 289 1.43 6.06 -7.37
N ASP A 290 2.68 5.63 -7.43
CA ASP A 290 3.29 5.16 -8.68
C ASP A 290 2.67 3.86 -9.18
N GLU A 291 2.22 2.96 -8.29
CA GLU A 291 1.46 1.75 -8.64
C GLU A 291 0.13 2.05 -9.33
N ASN A 292 -0.47 3.21 -9.02
CA ASN A 292 -1.75 3.66 -9.56
C ASN A 292 -1.65 4.44 -10.88
N VAL A 293 -0.44 4.73 -11.39
CA VAL A 293 -0.24 5.57 -12.57
C VAL A 293 -0.92 4.96 -13.79
N ILE A 294 -1.87 5.70 -14.37
CA ILE A 294 -2.59 5.22 -15.53
C ILE A 294 -1.66 4.94 -16.73
N GLY A 295 -1.83 3.76 -17.34
CA GLY A 295 -1.05 3.35 -18.50
C GLY A 295 0.33 2.75 -18.17
N THR A 296 0.63 2.53 -16.88
CA THR A 296 1.77 1.76 -16.45
C THR A 296 1.36 0.38 -15.94
N PHE A 297 2.34 -0.46 -15.73
CA PHE A 297 2.21 -1.68 -14.92
C PHE A 297 3.32 -1.71 -13.89
N HIS A 298 3.18 -2.54 -12.87
CA HIS A 298 4.26 -2.84 -11.95
C HIS A 298 4.44 -4.34 -11.77
N ILE A 299 5.66 -4.71 -11.42
CA ILE A 299 6.02 -6.06 -10.97
C ILE A 299 6.49 -5.92 -9.54
N ALA A 300 5.88 -6.65 -8.61
CA ALA A 300 6.39 -6.69 -7.25
C ALA A 300 7.21 -7.94 -6.97
N ILE A 301 8.10 -7.81 -5.97
CA ILE A 301 8.82 -8.94 -5.37
C ILE A 301 8.50 -9.04 -3.87
N GLY A 302 8.61 -10.27 -3.33
CA GLY A 302 8.42 -10.53 -1.91
C GLY A 302 7.08 -11.19 -1.58
N MET A 303 6.37 -10.66 -0.61
CA MET A 303 5.14 -11.22 -0.04
C MET A 303 3.98 -11.18 -1.04
N ASN A 304 3.22 -12.29 -1.14
CA ASN A 304 1.96 -12.35 -1.90
C ASN A 304 0.87 -13.24 -1.26
N HIS A 305 1.14 -13.81 -0.10
CA HIS A 305 0.19 -14.73 0.55
C HIS A 305 -1.11 -14.06 1.02
N LEU A 306 -1.13 -12.73 1.11
CA LEU A 306 -2.33 -11.98 1.52
C LEU A 306 -3.32 -11.76 0.38
N PHE A 307 -2.90 -11.93 -0.89
CA PHE A 307 -3.73 -11.71 -2.06
C PHE A 307 -3.68 -12.88 -3.08
N GLY A 308 -3.67 -14.10 -2.56
CA GLY A 308 -3.86 -15.32 -3.35
C GLY A 308 -2.59 -16.05 -3.74
N GLY A 309 -1.42 -15.55 -3.42
CA GLY A 309 -0.14 -16.24 -3.55
C GLY A 309 0.17 -17.19 -2.38
N LYS A 310 1.41 -17.67 -2.32
CA LYS A 310 1.89 -18.57 -1.27
C LYS A 310 3.18 -18.08 -0.62
N ASN A 311 3.80 -17.04 -1.18
CA ASN A 311 5.06 -16.54 -0.68
C ASN A 311 4.86 -15.72 0.60
N VAL A 312 5.49 -16.18 1.68
CA VAL A 312 5.53 -15.49 2.98
C VAL A 312 6.88 -14.83 3.12
N CYS A 313 6.88 -13.50 3.11
CA CYS A 313 8.09 -12.69 3.21
C CYS A 313 7.75 -11.41 3.99
N PRO A 314 8.71 -10.80 4.72
CA PRO A 314 8.45 -9.56 5.45
C PRO A 314 8.45 -8.29 4.58
N ILE A 315 8.77 -8.41 3.29
CA ILE A 315 8.85 -7.27 2.34
C ILE A 315 7.87 -7.45 1.19
N HIS A 316 7.52 -6.31 0.57
CA HIS A 316 6.84 -6.20 -0.71
C HIS A 316 7.33 -4.92 -1.39
N TYR A 317 7.93 -5.04 -2.58
CA TYR A 317 8.46 -3.91 -3.32
C TYR A 317 7.88 -3.87 -4.73
N ASP A 318 7.23 -2.77 -5.07
CA ASP A 318 6.65 -2.51 -6.39
C ASP A 318 7.64 -1.78 -7.29
N PHE A 319 7.81 -2.31 -8.50
CA PHE A 319 8.66 -1.75 -9.55
C PHE A 319 7.81 -1.36 -10.75
N VAL A 320 7.58 -0.05 -10.90
CA VAL A 320 6.69 0.50 -11.91
C VAL A 320 7.42 0.68 -13.23
N ALA A 321 6.79 0.27 -14.33
CA ALA A 321 7.32 0.40 -15.67
C ALA A 321 6.23 0.76 -16.69
N THR A 322 6.67 1.28 -17.85
CA THR A 322 5.82 1.43 -19.02
C THR A 322 5.95 0.22 -19.94
N GLY A 323 4.85 -0.22 -20.50
CA GLY A 323 4.83 -1.38 -21.39
C GLY A 323 3.43 -1.83 -21.75
N ILE A 324 3.36 -3.00 -22.39
CA ILE A 324 2.11 -3.62 -22.81
C ILE A 324 1.96 -4.91 -22.02
N VAL A 325 0.79 -5.10 -21.40
CA VAL A 325 0.38 -6.33 -20.70
C VAL A 325 -0.74 -7.00 -21.51
N GLU A 326 -0.45 -8.24 -21.97
CA GLU A 326 -1.34 -9.08 -22.78
C GLU A 326 -1.79 -10.34 -22.05
#